data_78602ca4e9ff0c9df0a0700e07a11797
#
_entry.id   78602ca4e9ff0c9df0a0700e07a11797
#
_cell.length_a   1.000
_cell.length_b   1.000
_cell.length_c   1.000
_cell.angle_alpha   90.00
_cell.angle_beta   90.00
_cell.angle_gamma   90.00
#
_symmetry.space_group_name_H-M   'P 1'
#
loop_
_entity.id
_entity.type
_entity.pdbx_description
1 polymer ?
#
loop_
_entity_poly.entity_id
_entity_poly.type
_entity_poly.pdbx_seq_one_letter_code
_entity_poly.pdbx_strand_id
1 'polypeptide(L)'
;MVAAILVVDDDESIRDLLRLHLSAAGYEVHSASDAIEAGYVVLRSPPDLIICDVNMPHMDGFEFVAALKADRSLPPIPVIFLTTEEEGDQRGKELGAVGYLTKPVRSDRLLAMVAQHVPDGAHPIG
;
A
#
# COMPACT_ATOMS: atom_id res chain seq x y z
N MET A 1 -13.64 -14.54 -2.18
CA MET A 1 -13.52 -13.09 -2.23
C MET A 1 -12.08 -12.70 -2.54
N VAL A 2 -11.89 -11.73 -3.41
CA VAL A 2 -10.56 -11.29 -3.83
C VAL A 2 -10.19 -10.00 -3.08
N ALA A 3 -9.03 -9.97 -2.48
CA ALA A 3 -8.56 -8.77 -1.80
C ALA A 3 -8.15 -7.69 -2.82
N ALA A 4 -8.50 -6.46 -2.53
CA ALA A 4 -8.16 -5.29 -3.33
C ALA A 4 -6.98 -4.55 -2.68
N ILE A 5 -5.96 -4.30 -3.46
CA ILE A 5 -4.73 -3.64 -2.99
C ILE A 5 -4.52 -2.35 -3.77
N LEU A 6 -4.28 -1.26 -3.06
CA LEU A 6 -3.92 0.01 -3.67
C LEU A 6 -2.40 0.21 -3.58
N VAL A 7 -1.77 0.43 -4.71
CA VAL A 7 -0.34 0.73 -4.79
C VAL A 7 -0.16 2.21 -5.10
N VAL A 8 0.56 2.93 -4.25
CA VAL A 8 0.81 4.37 -4.40
C VAL A 8 2.30 4.61 -4.52
N ASP A 9 2.75 5.05 -5.69
CA ASP A 9 4.14 5.36 -5.96
C ASP A 9 4.19 6.29 -7.18
N ASP A 10 5.05 7.31 -7.16
CA ASP A 10 5.20 8.22 -8.28
C ASP A 10 6.02 7.63 -9.43
N ASP A 11 6.72 6.53 -9.20
CA ASP A 11 7.49 5.83 -10.22
C ASP A 11 6.62 4.79 -10.93
N GLU A 12 6.36 5.03 -12.21
CA GLU A 12 5.54 4.13 -13.03
C GLU A 12 6.10 2.71 -13.08
N SER A 13 7.42 2.57 -13.16
CA SER A 13 8.04 1.23 -13.23
C SER A 13 7.80 0.43 -11.95
N ILE A 14 7.80 1.09 -10.81
CA ILE A 14 7.50 0.43 -9.54
C ILE A 14 6.03 0.01 -9.50
N ARG A 15 5.12 0.91 -9.89
CA ARG A 15 3.70 0.58 -9.94
C ARG A 15 3.44 -0.63 -10.85
N ASP A 16 4.05 -0.66 -12.03
CA ASP A 16 3.88 -1.74 -12.99
C ASP A 16 4.42 -3.06 -12.43
N LEU A 17 5.60 -3.01 -11.79
CA LEU A 17 6.21 -4.20 -11.19
C LEU A 17 5.33 -4.79 -10.09
N LEU A 18 4.85 -3.95 -9.17
CA LEU A 18 3.98 -4.40 -8.09
C LEU A 18 2.66 -4.93 -8.62
N ARG A 19 2.07 -4.25 -9.61
CA ARG A 19 0.84 -4.71 -10.24
C ARG A 19 1.03 -6.08 -10.86
N LEU A 20 2.12 -6.29 -11.57
CA LEU A 20 2.42 -7.58 -12.19
C LEU A 20 2.46 -8.71 -11.18
N HIS A 21 3.23 -8.55 -10.12
CA HIS A 21 3.37 -9.59 -9.10
C HIS A 21 2.09 -9.83 -8.30
N LEU A 22 1.41 -8.77 -7.92
CA LEU A 22 0.18 -8.88 -7.13
C LEU A 22 -0.98 -9.45 -7.95
N SER A 23 -1.12 -9.02 -9.19
CA SER A 23 -2.17 -9.55 -10.08
C SER A 23 -1.93 -11.03 -10.37
N ALA A 24 -0.67 -11.42 -10.59
CA ALA A 24 -0.32 -12.83 -10.82
C ALA A 24 -0.64 -13.70 -9.59
N ALA A 25 -0.60 -13.12 -8.41
CA ALA A 25 -0.94 -13.83 -7.17
C ALA A 25 -2.46 -13.86 -6.89
N GLY A 26 -3.27 -13.24 -7.75
CA GLY A 26 -4.73 -13.30 -7.65
C GLY A 26 -5.38 -12.10 -6.99
N TYR A 27 -4.64 -11.07 -6.64
CA TYR A 27 -5.20 -9.86 -6.04
C TYR A 27 -5.75 -8.90 -7.10
N GLU A 28 -6.77 -8.13 -6.71
CA GLU A 28 -7.22 -7.00 -7.50
C GLU A 28 -6.32 -5.81 -7.16
N VAL A 29 -5.75 -5.16 -8.18
CA VAL A 29 -4.78 -4.10 -7.95
C VAL A 29 -5.25 -2.78 -8.55
N HIS A 30 -5.26 -1.75 -7.73
CA HIS A 30 -5.47 -0.37 -8.14
C HIS A 30 -4.17 0.37 -7.92
N SER A 31 -3.89 1.38 -8.73
CA SER A 31 -2.66 2.15 -8.58
C SER A 31 -2.93 3.64 -8.63
N ALA A 32 -2.08 4.40 -7.96
CA ALA A 32 -2.12 5.85 -7.93
C ALA A 32 -0.70 6.40 -8.00
N SER A 33 -0.52 7.51 -8.68
CA SER A 33 0.80 8.12 -8.86
C SER A 33 1.14 9.14 -7.79
N ASP A 34 0.16 9.58 -7.00
CA ASP A 34 0.35 10.53 -5.92
C ASP A 34 -0.74 10.39 -4.86
N ALA A 35 -0.62 11.17 -3.80
CA ALA A 35 -1.55 11.13 -2.68
C ALA A 35 -2.96 11.60 -3.05
N ILE A 36 -3.07 12.55 -3.97
CA ILE A 36 -4.38 13.08 -4.39
C ILE A 36 -5.16 12.00 -5.12
N GLU A 37 -4.54 11.37 -6.10
CA GLU A 37 -5.14 10.27 -6.85
C GLU A 37 -5.49 9.10 -5.92
N ALA A 38 -4.58 8.77 -5.00
CA ALA A 38 -4.80 7.70 -4.02
C ALA A 38 -5.99 8.01 -3.12
N GLY A 39 -6.15 9.26 -2.70
CA GLY A 39 -7.29 9.69 -1.90
C GLY A 39 -8.61 9.46 -2.60
N TYR A 40 -8.69 9.77 -3.88
CA TYR A 40 -9.90 9.51 -4.67
C TYR A 40 -10.23 8.03 -4.75
N VAL A 41 -9.21 7.19 -4.95
CA VAL A 41 -9.42 5.75 -5.01
C VAL A 41 -9.97 5.23 -3.68
N VAL A 42 -9.37 5.64 -2.56
CA VAL A 42 -9.79 5.20 -1.23
C VAL A 42 -11.22 5.63 -0.92
N LEU A 43 -11.58 6.87 -1.26
CA LEU A 43 -12.93 7.37 -0.99
C LEU A 43 -14.00 6.67 -1.84
N ARG A 44 -13.65 6.32 -3.07
CA ARG A 44 -14.58 5.66 -3.99
C ARG A 44 -14.78 4.19 -3.65
N SER A 45 -13.70 3.50 -3.33
CA SER A 45 -13.72 2.08 -3.03
C SER A 45 -12.55 1.73 -2.12
N PRO A 46 -12.74 1.76 -0.78
CA PRO A 46 -11.65 1.48 0.15
C PRO A 46 -10.99 0.13 -0.12
N PRO A 47 -9.67 0.09 -0.31
CA PRO A 47 -8.96 -1.17 -0.52
C PRO A 47 -8.81 -1.96 0.78
N ASP A 48 -8.43 -3.22 0.66
CA ASP A 48 -8.14 -4.07 1.82
C ASP A 48 -6.75 -3.84 2.37
N LEU A 49 -5.84 -3.30 1.55
CA LEU A 49 -4.46 -3.04 1.93
C LEU A 49 -3.92 -1.92 1.04
N ILE A 50 -3.08 -1.06 1.61
CA ILE A 50 -2.37 -0.01 0.86
C ILE A 50 -0.87 -0.28 0.93
N ILE A 51 -0.20 -0.22 -0.22
CA ILE A 51 1.26 -0.21 -0.31
C ILE A 51 1.63 1.19 -0.81
N CYS A 52 2.33 1.94 0.02
CA CYS A 52 2.56 3.37 -0.22
C CYS A 52 4.03 3.74 -0.13
N ASP A 53 4.54 4.40 -1.17
CA ASP A 53 5.88 4.98 -1.16
C ASP A 53 5.93 6.12 -0.13
N VAL A 54 7.03 6.22 0.58
CA VAL A 54 7.25 7.32 1.54
C VAL A 54 7.56 8.61 0.79
N ASN A 55 8.40 8.54 -0.24
CA ASN A 55 8.87 9.73 -0.96
C ASN A 55 8.03 10.00 -2.20
N MET A 56 7.09 10.93 -2.08
CA MET A 56 6.23 11.35 -3.19
C MET A 56 6.20 12.87 -3.28
N PRO A 57 5.94 13.43 -4.48
CA PRO A 57 5.83 14.88 -4.62
C PRO A 57 4.59 15.41 -3.89
N HIS A 58 4.67 16.65 -3.41
CA HIS A 58 3.60 17.44 -2.77
C HIS A 58 3.20 16.95 -1.37
N MET A 59 2.93 15.67 -1.21
CA MET A 59 2.56 15.08 0.08
C MET A 59 3.24 13.71 0.19
N ASP A 60 4.08 13.52 1.21
CA ASP A 60 4.77 12.23 1.38
C ASP A 60 3.81 11.15 1.87
N GLY A 61 4.28 9.90 1.84
CA GLY A 61 3.45 8.75 2.23
C GLY A 61 2.99 8.80 3.68
N PHE A 62 3.80 9.34 4.58
CA PHE A 62 3.42 9.46 5.99
C PHE A 62 2.29 10.46 6.17
N GLU A 63 2.37 11.60 5.50
CA GLU A 63 1.32 12.63 5.54
C GLU A 63 0.01 12.09 4.97
N PHE A 64 0.09 11.36 3.87
CA PHE A 64 -1.08 10.74 3.26
C PHE A 64 -1.76 9.76 4.20
N VAL A 65 -0.99 8.86 4.81
CA VAL A 65 -1.54 7.86 5.74
C VAL A 65 -2.09 8.52 7.00
N ALA A 66 -1.42 9.56 7.52
CA ALA A 66 -1.94 10.32 8.65
C ALA A 66 -3.31 10.93 8.33
N ALA A 67 -3.48 11.46 7.13
CA ALA A 67 -4.75 12.02 6.69
C ALA A 67 -5.85 10.94 6.59
N LEU A 68 -5.50 9.76 6.08
CA LEU A 68 -6.46 8.65 6.00
C LEU A 68 -6.91 8.21 7.39
N LYS A 69 -5.98 8.09 8.33
CA LYS A 69 -6.30 7.63 9.68
C LYS A 69 -7.09 8.66 10.48
N ALA A 70 -6.98 9.94 10.13
CA ALA A 70 -7.76 11.00 10.73
C ALA A 70 -9.21 11.04 10.22
N ASP A 71 -9.48 10.41 9.09
CA ASP A 71 -10.82 10.38 8.50
C ASP A 71 -11.63 9.22 9.08
N ARG A 72 -12.50 9.53 10.01
CA ARG A 72 -13.32 8.54 10.71
C ARG A 72 -14.41 7.89 9.87
N SER A 73 -14.66 8.42 8.68
CA SER A 73 -15.62 7.82 7.75
C SER A 73 -15.02 6.60 7.03
N LEU A 74 -13.70 6.44 7.08
CA LEU A 74 -13.02 5.33 6.43
C LEU A 74 -12.81 4.17 7.39
N PRO A 75 -12.90 2.92 6.90
CA PRO A 75 -12.53 1.77 7.72
C PRO A 75 -11.02 1.78 7.98
N PRO A 76 -10.55 1.09 9.03
CA PRO A 76 -9.10 0.94 9.22
C PRO A 76 -8.52 0.10 8.09
N ILE A 77 -7.51 0.63 7.41
CA ILE A 77 -6.86 -0.03 6.28
C ILE A 77 -5.40 -0.27 6.64
N PRO A 78 -4.91 -1.51 6.60
CA PRO A 78 -3.49 -1.77 6.85
C PRO A 78 -2.62 -1.17 5.76
N VAL A 79 -1.48 -0.61 6.17
CA VAL A 79 -0.55 0.08 5.27
C VAL A 79 0.84 -0.53 5.38
N ILE A 80 1.44 -0.82 4.23
CA ILE A 80 2.83 -1.20 4.10
C ILE A 80 3.54 -0.04 3.40
N PHE A 81 4.62 0.47 3.99
CA PHE A 81 5.41 1.53 3.35
C PHE A 81 6.54 0.96 2.49
N LEU A 82 6.78 1.63 1.36
CA LEU A 82 7.95 1.38 0.51
C LEU A 82 8.98 2.47 0.80
N THR A 83 10.22 2.08 1.04
CA THR A 83 11.27 3.03 1.36
C THR A 83 12.61 2.58 0.74
N THR A 84 13.46 3.54 0.37
CA THR A 84 14.80 3.24 -0.12
C THR A 84 15.80 3.03 1.01
N GLU A 85 15.44 3.46 2.22
CA GLU A 85 16.29 3.41 3.39
C GLU A 85 15.45 3.03 4.62
N GLU A 86 16.12 2.67 5.70
CA GLU A 86 15.45 2.37 6.97
C GLU A 86 14.93 3.65 7.66
N GLU A 87 15.22 4.80 7.07
CA GLU A 87 14.72 6.07 7.59
C GLU A 87 13.21 6.09 7.60
N GLY A 88 12.63 6.61 8.66
CA GLY A 88 11.21 6.77 8.76
C GLY A 88 10.47 5.60 9.40
N ASP A 89 11.15 4.51 9.76
CA ASP A 89 10.54 3.39 10.46
C ASP A 89 9.77 3.87 11.70
N GLN A 90 10.38 4.77 12.46
CA GLN A 90 9.77 5.30 13.67
C GLN A 90 8.45 5.98 13.38
N ARG A 91 8.41 6.85 12.38
CA ARG A 91 7.19 7.57 12.03
C ARG A 91 6.12 6.65 11.48
N GLY A 92 6.50 5.67 10.68
CA GLY A 92 5.57 4.68 10.18
C GLY A 92 4.98 3.83 11.29
N LYS A 93 5.78 3.46 12.28
CA LYS A 93 5.30 2.72 13.45
C LYS A 93 4.32 3.56 14.26
N GLU A 94 4.58 4.85 14.43
CA GLU A 94 3.68 5.77 15.11
C GLU A 94 2.33 5.87 14.39
N LEU A 95 2.34 5.74 13.07
CA LEU A 95 1.13 5.74 12.24
C LEU A 95 0.43 4.38 12.19
N GLY A 96 1.01 3.36 12.80
CA GLY A 96 0.42 2.03 12.84
C GLY A 96 0.61 1.23 11.56
N ALA A 97 1.67 1.50 10.79
CA ALA A 97 2.00 0.69 9.62
C ALA A 97 2.20 -0.77 10.03
N VAL A 98 1.72 -1.70 9.19
CA VAL A 98 1.85 -3.13 9.48
C VAL A 98 3.15 -3.71 8.95
N GLY A 99 3.86 -2.98 8.09
CA GLY A 99 5.15 -3.44 7.60
C GLY A 99 5.85 -2.43 6.71
N TYR A 100 7.06 -2.78 6.32
CA TYR A 100 7.93 -1.99 5.45
C TYR A 100 8.57 -2.91 4.43
N LEU A 101 8.67 -2.41 3.19
CA LEU A 101 9.43 -3.06 2.13
C LEU A 101 10.49 -2.09 1.64
N THR A 102 11.71 -2.56 1.54
CA THR A 102 12.83 -1.74 1.05
C THR A 102 12.96 -1.88 -0.45
N LYS A 103 13.15 -0.78 -1.14
CA LYS A 103 13.46 -0.79 -2.58
C LYS A 103 14.92 -1.17 -2.81
N PRO A 104 15.22 -2.00 -3.80
CA PRO A 104 14.30 -2.62 -4.76
C PRO A 104 13.45 -3.70 -4.10
N VAL A 105 12.17 -3.75 -4.49
CA VAL A 105 11.21 -4.67 -3.87
C VAL A 105 11.42 -6.09 -4.38
N ARG A 106 11.56 -7.03 -3.45
CA ARG A 106 11.63 -8.45 -3.79
C ARG A 106 10.23 -9.04 -3.80
N SER A 107 9.90 -9.74 -4.88
CA SER A 107 8.55 -10.30 -5.05
C SER A 107 8.18 -11.31 -3.96
N ASP A 108 9.13 -12.12 -3.50
CA ASP A 108 8.88 -13.08 -2.44
C ASP A 108 8.50 -12.39 -1.12
N ARG A 109 9.19 -11.31 -0.78
CA ARG A 109 8.90 -10.54 0.43
C ARG A 109 7.57 -9.79 0.32
N LEU A 110 7.31 -9.21 -0.85
CA LEU A 110 6.07 -8.51 -1.12
C LEU A 110 4.87 -9.44 -0.91
N LEU A 111 4.89 -10.59 -1.56
CA LEU A 111 3.76 -11.51 -1.50
C LEU A 111 3.57 -12.11 -0.11
N ALA A 112 4.66 -12.43 0.60
CA ALA A 112 4.57 -12.94 1.96
C ALA A 112 3.96 -11.91 2.90
N MET A 113 4.39 -10.65 2.81
CA MET A 113 3.89 -9.59 3.68
C MET A 113 2.44 -9.26 3.39
N VAL A 114 2.06 -9.20 2.13
CA VAL A 114 0.67 -8.95 1.72
C VAL A 114 -0.25 -10.05 2.26
N ALA A 115 0.16 -11.32 2.10
CA ALA A 115 -0.65 -12.45 2.56
C ALA A 115 -0.89 -12.42 4.07
N GLN A 116 0.04 -11.89 4.85
CA GLN A 116 -0.10 -11.79 6.31
C GLN A 116 -1.10 -10.72 6.75
N HIS A 117 -1.35 -9.73 5.90
CA HIS A 117 -2.10 -8.53 6.32
C HIS A 117 -3.40 -8.29 5.55
N VAL A 118 -3.76 -9.16 4.61
CA VAL A 118 -5.09 -9.08 4.00
C VAL A 118 -6.13 -9.71 4.91
N PRO A 119 -7.39 -9.27 4.85
CA PRO A 119 -8.43 -9.83 5.71
C PRO A 119 -8.64 -11.32 5.48
N ASP A 120 -9.10 -12.01 6.52
CA ASP A 120 -9.47 -13.42 6.43
C ASP A 120 -10.55 -13.63 5.37
N GLY A 121 -10.36 -14.65 4.53
CA GLY A 121 -11.28 -14.94 3.44
C GLY A 121 -11.04 -14.12 2.18
N ALA A 122 -10.07 -13.19 2.21
CA ALA A 122 -9.72 -12.36 1.06
C ALA A 122 -8.44 -12.82 0.36
N HIS A 123 -7.94 -14.00 0.74
CA HIS A 123 -6.72 -14.55 0.14
C HIS A 123 -7.00 -15.04 -1.28
N PRO A 124 -6.03 -14.88 -2.19
CA PRO A 124 -6.19 -15.43 -3.53
C PRO A 124 -6.26 -16.95 -3.49
N ILE A 125 -7.00 -17.51 -4.43
CA ILE A 125 -7.05 -18.96 -4.61
C ILE A 125 -5.80 -19.33 -5.39
N GLY A 126 -4.89 -20.02 -4.73
CA GLY A 126 -3.65 -20.27 -5.38
C GLY A 126 -3.24 -21.65 -5.43
#